data_2bf7864ab4e074f46e2038d6e4ce8ac4
#
_entry.id   2bf7864ab4e074f46e2038d6e4ce8ac4
#
_cell.length_a   1.000
_cell.length_b   1.000
_cell.length_c   1.000
_cell.angle_alpha   90.00
_cell.angle_beta   90.00
_cell.angle_gamma   90.00
#
_symmetry.space_group_name_H-M   'P 1'
#
loop_
_entity.id
_entity.type
_entity.pdbx_description
1 polymer ?
#
loop_
_entity_poly.entity_id
_entity_poly.type
_entity_poly.pdbx_seq_one_letter_code
_entity_poly.pdbx_strand_id
1 'polypeptide(L)'
;MKKFLGLLIKKIYKGLMILVYRPKVVGRENMPKDTAAIVCPNHVHALDSTLIISMNKRHIKTLAKEELFRNKFFKFLADLYGIYPVKANNKSMESIKVSLKILKNNELLMIFPEGTRNGMAKGIKPKNGAVLIAATAGKPIIPIGIQGSFKPFTKVIVN
;
A
#
# COMPACT_ATOMS: atom_id res chain seq x y z
N MET A 1 -26.24 -2.61 2.61
CA MET A 1 -26.08 -1.92 1.32
C MET A 1 -24.67 -1.39 1.08
N LYS A 2 -24.11 -0.45 1.88
CA LYS A 2 -22.76 0.16 1.67
C LYS A 2 -21.60 -0.85 1.59
N LYS A 3 -21.58 -1.90 2.44
CA LYS A 3 -20.54 -2.94 2.42
C LYS A 3 -20.56 -3.79 1.13
N PHE A 4 -21.75 -4.14 0.66
CA PHE A 4 -21.92 -4.90 -0.58
C PHE A 4 -21.45 -4.10 -1.80
N LEU A 5 -21.88 -2.84 -1.91
CA LEU A 5 -21.44 -1.93 -2.97
C LEU A 5 -19.91 -1.76 -2.96
N GLY A 6 -19.31 -1.61 -1.78
CA GLY A 6 -17.86 -1.53 -1.64
C GLY A 6 -17.11 -2.76 -2.14
N LEU A 7 -17.62 -3.97 -1.83
CA LEU A 7 -17.05 -5.22 -2.35
C LEU A 7 -17.18 -5.34 -3.86
N LEU A 8 -18.30 -4.93 -4.42
CA LEU A 8 -18.54 -4.93 -5.87
C LEU A 8 -17.55 -3.99 -6.57
N ILE A 9 -17.39 -2.77 -6.08
CA ILE A 9 -16.43 -1.79 -6.62
C ILE A 9 -15.00 -2.34 -6.59
N LYS A 10 -14.59 -2.98 -5.48
CA LYS A 10 -13.27 -3.63 -5.40
C LYS A 10 -13.08 -4.74 -6.44
N LYS A 11 -14.10 -5.56 -6.66
CA LYS A 11 -14.05 -6.64 -7.67
C LYS A 11 -13.95 -6.06 -9.07
N ILE A 12 -14.76 -5.06 -9.41
CA ILE A 12 -14.73 -4.36 -10.71
C ILE A 12 -13.35 -3.71 -10.92
N TYR A 13 -12.86 -2.96 -9.95
CA TYR A 13 -11.53 -2.33 -10.02
C TYR A 13 -10.43 -3.37 -10.22
N LYS A 14 -10.44 -4.46 -9.46
CA LYS A 14 -9.48 -5.56 -9.64
C LYS A 14 -9.54 -6.15 -11.04
N GLY A 15 -10.75 -6.42 -11.56
CA GLY A 15 -10.95 -6.91 -12.92
C GLY A 15 -10.38 -5.95 -13.96
N LEU A 16 -10.63 -4.65 -13.81
CA LEU A 16 -10.07 -3.62 -14.68
C LEU A 16 -8.54 -3.59 -14.64
N MET A 17 -7.94 -3.66 -13.44
CA MET A 17 -6.49 -3.69 -13.27
C MET A 17 -5.87 -4.94 -13.94
N ILE A 18 -6.52 -6.09 -13.83
CA ILE A 18 -6.06 -7.32 -14.49
C ILE A 18 -6.15 -7.18 -16.01
N LEU A 19 -7.22 -6.63 -16.53
CA LEU A 19 -7.43 -6.45 -17.97
C LEU A 19 -6.40 -5.48 -18.57
N VAL A 20 -6.20 -4.34 -17.91
CA VAL A 20 -5.35 -3.25 -18.43
C VAL A 20 -3.86 -3.50 -18.21
N TYR A 21 -3.47 -3.98 -17.02
CA TYR A 21 -2.06 -4.08 -16.65
C TYR A 21 -1.55 -5.53 -16.56
N ARG A 22 -2.41 -6.52 -16.68
CA ARG A 22 -2.05 -7.96 -16.69
C ARG A 22 -0.99 -8.29 -15.61
N PRO A 23 -1.21 -7.94 -14.33
CA PRO A 23 -0.19 -8.07 -13.31
C PRO A 23 0.20 -9.53 -13.08
N LYS A 24 1.49 -9.84 -13.17
CA LYS A 24 2.05 -11.12 -12.75
C LYS A 24 2.54 -10.96 -11.31
N VAL A 25 1.98 -11.73 -10.40
CA VAL A 25 2.40 -11.75 -8.99
C VAL A 25 3.24 -12.98 -8.75
N VAL A 26 4.45 -12.76 -8.23
CA VAL A 26 5.42 -13.80 -7.87
C VAL A 26 5.67 -13.72 -6.36
N GLY A 27 5.96 -14.85 -5.69
CA GLY A 27 6.25 -14.87 -4.25
C GLY A 27 5.04 -14.60 -3.35
N ARG A 28 3.83 -14.82 -3.86
CA ARG A 28 2.58 -14.62 -3.11
C ARG A 28 2.53 -15.43 -1.81
N GLU A 29 3.19 -16.56 -1.79
CA GLU A 29 3.33 -17.46 -0.64
C GLU A 29 4.12 -16.85 0.52
N ASN A 30 4.98 -15.87 0.24
CA ASN A 30 5.76 -15.15 1.25
C ASN A 30 4.93 -14.16 2.07
N MET A 31 3.70 -13.86 1.60
CA MET A 31 2.82 -12.96 2.34
C MET A 31 2.21 -13.69 3.54
N PRO A 32 2.39 -13.19 4.77
CA PRO A 32 1.90 -13.85 5.97
C PRO A 32 0.37 -13.97 5.96
N LYS A 33 -0.13 -15.15 6.28
CA LYS A 33 -1.57 -15.46 6.27
C LYS A 33 -2.29 -14.87 7.48
N ASP A 34 -1.69 -14.97 8.67
CA ASP A 34 -2.37 -14.73 9.95
C ASP A 34 -1.64 -13.75 10.89
N THR A 35 -0.42 -13.31 10.54
CA THR A 35 0.37 -12.39 11.37
C THR A 35 0.49 -11.01 10.73
N ALA A 36 0.66 -9.97 11.57
CA ALA A 36 0.96 -8.63 11.10
C ALA A 36 2.34 -8.55 10.47
N ALA A 37 2.47 -7.74 9.43
CA ALA A 37 3.74 -7.44 8.79
C ALA A 37 3.72 -6.05 8.15
N ILE A 38 4.91 -5.51 7.87
CA ILE A 38 5.08 -4.28 7.12
C ILE A 38 5.46 -4.65 5.69
N VAL A 39 4.61 -4.26 4.75
CA VAL A 39 4.83 -4.45 3.31
C VAL A 39 5.55 -3.23 2.76
N CYS A 40 6.75 -3.42 2.22
CA CYS A 40 7.63 -2.34 1.75
C CYS A 40 7.86 -2.43 0.23
N PRO A 41 6.98 -1.87 -0.59
CA PRO A 41 7.19 -1.81 -2.03
C PRO A 41 8.07 -0.61 -2.43
N ASN A 42 8.71 -0.71 -3.62
CA ASN A 42 9.17 0.47 -4.33
C ASN A 42 7.98 1.28 -4.87
N HIS A 43 8.17 2.57 -5.12
CA HIS A 43 7.08 3.46 -5.52
C HIS A 43 7.35 4.08 -6.89
N VAL A 44 6.72 3.53 -7.92
CA VAL A 44 6.90 3.99 -9.32
C VAL A 44 5.69 4.72 -9.88
N HIS A 45 4.47 4.38 -9.43
CA HIS A 45 3.24 4.94 -9.97
C HIS A 45 2.18 5.20 -8.90
N ALA A 46 1.24 6.13 -9.18
CA ALA A 46 0.14 6.44 -8.25
C ALA A 46 -0.78 5.24 -7.94
N LEU A 47 -0.85 4.26 -8.83
CA LEU A 47 -1.69 3.07 -8.68
C LEU A 47 -1.01 1.92 -7.92
N ASP A 48 0.25 2.04 -7.52
CA ASP A 48 1.00 0.96 -6.84
C ASP A 48 0.25 0.42 -5.62
N SER A 49 -0.21 1.34 -4.76
CA SER A 49 -0.94 0.97 -3.53
C SER A 49 -2.18 0.15 -3.85
N THR A 50 -3.01 0.64 -4.77
CA THR A 50 -4.27 -0.01 -5.11
C THR A 50 -4.06 -1.31 -5.89
N LEU A 51 -3.00 -1.41 -6.69
CA LEU A 51 -2.60 -2.64 -7.36
C LEU A 51 -2.22 -3.71 -6.33
N ILE A 52 -1.29 -3.43 -5.43
CA ILE A 52 -0.83 -4.37 -4.40
C ILE A 52 -2.02 -4.80 -3.52
N ILE A 53 -2.84 -3.85 -3.04
CA ILE A 53 -4.00 -4.14 -2.20
C ILE A 53 -5.00 -5.04 -2.94
N SER A 54 -5.28 -4.77 -4.22
CA SER A 54 -6.26 -5.56 -4.99
C SER A 54 -5.75 -6.95 -5.36
N MET A 55 -4.45 -7.14 -5.49
CA MET A 55 -3.86 -8.44 -5.81
C MET A 55 -3.64 -9.32 -4.58
N ASN A 56 -3.70 -8.77 -3.37
CA ASN A 56 -3.54 -9.54 -2.15
C ASN A 56 -4.88 -10.11 -1.64
N LYS A 57 -4.82 -11.24 -0.92
CA LYS A 57 -5.99 -11.86 -0.26
C LYS A 57 -6.34 -11.14 1.05
N ARG A 58 -5.33 -10.78 1.84
CA ARG A 58 -5.50 -10.02 3.08
C ARG A 58 -5.60 -8.53 2.80
N HIS A 59 -6.35 -7.84 3.63
CA HIS A 59 -6.45 -6.39 3.56
C HIS A 59 -5.14 -5.75 4.01
N ILE A 60 -4.57 -4.89 3.17
CA ILE A 60 -3.37 -4.12 3.49
C ILE A 60 -3.80 -2.68 3.75
N LYS A 61 -3.44 -2.15 4.91
CA LYS A 61 -3.63 -0.74 5.26
C LYS A 61 -2.45 0.09 4.75
N THR A 62 -2.69 1.34 4.43
CA THR A 62 -1.62 2.26 4.04
C THR A 62 -1.88 3.66 4.53
N LEU A 63 -0.87 4.51 4.51
CA LEU A 63 -0.96 5.91 4.93
C LEU A 63 -0.87 6.81 3.71
N ALA A 64 -1.64 7.91 3.71
CA ALA A 64 -1.57 8.93 2.67
C ALA A 64 -1.66 10.33 3.28
N LYS A 65 -1.16 11.32 2.55
CA LYS A 65 -1.21 12.72 3.00
C LYS A 65 -2.66 13.17 3.20
N GLU A 66 -2.94 13.84 4.32
CA GLU A 66 -4.27 14.34 4.70
C GLU A 66 -4.89 15.23 3.61
N GLU A 67 -4.06 16.02 2.91
CA GLU A 67 -4.55 16.91 1.84
C GLU A 67 -5.31 16.17 0.74
N LEU A 68 -4.96 14.89 0.46
CA LEU A 68 -5.64 14.08 -0.55
C LEU A 68 -7.09 13.79 -0.17
N PHE A 69 -7.41 13.77 1.13
CA PHE A 69 -8.76 13.47 1.62
C PHE A 69 -9.73 14.64 1.48
N ARG A 70 -9.27 15.85 1.06
CA ARG A 70 -10.14 16.98 0.69
C ARG A 70 -10.99 16.63 -0.54
N ASN A 71 -10.46 15.78 -1.43
CA ASN A 71 -11.22 15.26 -2.56
C ASN A 71 -12.21 14.18 -2.08
N LYS A 72 -13.51 14.39 -2.23
CA LYS A 72 -14.58 13.48 -1.78
C LYS A 72 -14.47 12.10 -2.42
N PHE A 73 -14.09 12.03 -3.70
CA PHE A 73 -13.89 10.75 -4.40
C PHE A 73 -12.67 9.99 -3.86
N PHE A 74 -11.56 10.68 -3.63
CA PHE A 74 -10.38 10.07 -2.99
C PHE A 74 -10.72 9.58 -1.58
N LYS A 75 -11.44 10.38 -0.78
CA LYS A 75 -11.89 9.98 0.56
C LYS A 75 -12.72 8.70 0.53
N PHE A 76 -13.68 8.61 -0.40
CA PHE A 76 -14.48 7.39 -0.60
C PHE A 76 -13.59 6.17 -0.94
N LEU A 77 -12.63 6.33 -1.86
CA LEU A 77 -11.68 5.27 -2.18
C LEU A 77 -10.78 4.91 -1.00
N ALA A 78 -10.31 5.92 -0.26
CA ALA A 78 -9.47 5.73 0.91
C ALA A 78 -10.19 4.91 1.99
N ASP A 79 -11.42 5.23 2.30
CA ASP A 79 -12.27 4.47 3.24
C ASP A 79 -12.48 3.02 2.74
N LEU A 80 -12.69 2.85 1.43
CA LEU A 80 -12.87 1.55 0.81
C LEU A 80 -11.61 0.68 0.87
N TYR A 81 -10.43 1.26 0.65
CA TYR A 81 -9.15 0.56 0.61
C TYR A 81 -8.37 0.57 1.93
N GLY A 82 -8.91 1.21 2.99
CA GLY A 82 -8.25 1.29 4.29
C GLY A 82 -6.98 2.15 4.27
N ILE A 83 -7.06 3.29 3.58
CA ILE A 83 -6.01 4.30 3.54
C ILE A 83 -6.27 5.29 4.67
N TYR A 84 -5.27 5.51 5.53
CA TYR A 84 -5.38 6.42 6.68
C TYR A 84 -4.73 7.76 6.38
N PRO A 85 -5.38 8.89 6.74
CA PRO A 85 -4.77 10.21 6.61
C PRO A 85 -3.63 10.39 7.61
N VAL A 86 -2.55 11.03 7.19
CA VAL A 86 -1.46 11.49 8.05
C VAL A 86 -1.00 12.87 7.62
N LYS A 87 -0.71 13.74 8.59
CA LYS A 87 -0.20 15.09 8.32
C LYS A 87 1.23 15.05 7.82
N ALA A 88 1.49 15.69 6.69
CA ALA A 88 2.81 15.72 6.07
C ALA A 88 3.88 16.42 6.93
N ASN A 89 3.46 17.40 7.74
CA ASN A 89 4.35 18.27 8.55
C ASN A 89 4.57 17.77 9.98
N ASN A 90 3.75 16.88 10.50
CA ASN A 90 3.98 16.28 11.81
C ASN A 90 4.93 15.11 11.66
N LYS A 91 6.17 15.46 11.70
CA LYS A 91 7.31 14.57 11.78
C LYS A 91 6.97 13.36 12.62
N SER A 92 6.62 12.29 11.93
CA SER A 92 6.73 10.92 12.40
C SER A 92 5.79 10.44 13.52
N MET A 93 5.48 11.18 14.57
CA MET A 93 4.83 10.61 15.76
C MET A 93 3.40 10.10 15.51
N GLU A 94 2.56 10.87 14.79
CA GLU A 94 1.18 10.45 14.49
C GLU A 94 1.18 9.25 13.54
N SER A 95 1.98 9.29 12.47
CA SER A 95 2.10 8.19 11.53
C SER A 95 2.67 6.93 12.18
N ILE A 96 3.63 7.07 13.11
CA ILE A 96 4.14 5.95 13.91
C ILE A 96 3.03 5.36 14.79
N LYS A 97 2.29 6.19 15.53
CA LYS A 97 1.18 5.73 16.39
C LYS A 97 0.12 4.98 15.59
N VAL A 98 -0.31 5.52 14.45
CA VAL A 98 -1.29 4.86 13.56
C VAL A 98 -0.73 3.55 13.04
N SER A 99 0.53 3.51 12.61
CA SER A 99 1.20 2.31 12.12
C SER A 99 1.26 1.21 13.19
N LEU A 100 1.68 1.55 14.40
CA LEU A 100 1.74 0.61 15.52
C LEU A 100 0.35 0.07 15.89
N LYS A 101 -0.69 0.92 15.85
CA LYS A 101 -2.09 0.49 16.06
C LYS A 101 -2.54 -0.52 15.01
N ILE A 102 -2.22 -0.31 13.73
CA ILE A 102 -2.54 -1.24 12.64
C ILE A 102 -1.87 -2.60 12.91
N LEU A 103 -0.57 -2.59 13.22
CA LEU A 103 0.19 -3.82 13.48
C LEU A 103 -0.25 -4.54 14.75
N LYS A 104 -0.64 -3.80 15.80
CA LYS A 104 -1.24 -4.36 17.04
C LYS A 104 -2.56 -5.08 16.76
N ASN A 105 -3.35 -4.60 15.81
CA ASN A 105 -4.59 -5.24 15.37
C ASN A 105 -4.36 -6.45 14.44
N ASN A 106 -3.13 -6.92 14.34
CA ASN A 106 -2.75 -8.04 13.47
C ASN A 106 -3.05 -7.81 11.98
N GLU A 107 -2.99 -6.55 11.52
CA GLU A 107 -3.21 -6.16 10.13
C GLU A 107 -1.87 -5.97 9.38
N LEU A 108 -1.94 -6.00 8.04
CA LEU A 108 -0.81 -5.67 7.19
C LEU A 108 -0.74 -4.15 6.97
N LEU A 109 0.45 -3.58 7.10
CA LEU A 109 0.72 -2.16 6.86
C LEU A 109 1.65 -2.00 5.67
N MET A 110 1.26 -1.21 4.67
CA MET A 110 2.12 -0.86 3.55
C MET A 110 2.77 0.50 3.77
N ILE A 111 4.08 0.53 3.63
CA ILE A 111 4.90 1.74 3.70
C ILE A 111 5.82 1.77 2.48
N PHE A 112 5.81 2.87 1.74
CA PHE A 112 6.80 3.13 0.69
C PHE A 112 8.04 3.77 1.32
N PRO A 113 9.17 3.05 1.43
CA PRO A 113 10.34 3.59 2.14
C PRO A 113 10.96 4.79 1.42
N GLU A 114 10.75 4.94 0.12
CA GLU A 114 11.21 6.10 -0.66
C GLU A 114 10.51 7.41 -0.25
N GLY A 115 9.30 7.34 0.29
CA GLY A 115 8.49 8.49 0.69
C GLY A 115 8.03 9.40 -0.47
N THR A 116 8.40 9.05 -1.69
CA THR A 116 8.00 9.73 -2.94
C THR A 116 8.03 8.76 -4.10
N ARG A 117 7.33 9.10 -5.19
CA ARG A 117 7.35 8.30 -6.42
C ARG A 117 8.69 8.45 -7.15
N ASN A 118 9.19 7.31 -7.65
CA ASN A 118 10.48 7.20 -8.35
C ASN A 118 11.67 7.72 -7.52
N GLY A 119 11.62 7.55 -6.20
CA GLY A 119 12.67 8.01 -5.30
C GLY A 119 14.01 7.36 -5.63
N MET A 120 14.06 6.05 -5.82
CA MET A 120 15.28 5.33 -6.20
C MET A 120 15.85 5.81 -7.52
N ALA A 121 15.01 6.02 -8.56
CA ALA A 121 15.46 6.57 -9.84
C ALA A 121 15.99 8.01 -9.75
N LYS A 122 15.57 8.74 -8.71
CA LYS A 122 16.04 10.11 -8.38
C LYS A 122 17.22 10.12 -7.41
N GLY A 123 17.80 8.97 -7.08
CA GLY A 123 18.89 8.85 -6.12
C GLY A 123 18.49 9.11 -4.66
N ILE A 124 17.19 9.10 -4.34
CA ILE A 124 16.71 9.32 -2.98
C ILE A 124 16.86 8.01 -2.19
N LYS A 125 17.62 8.07 -1.12
CA LYS A 125 17.80 6.93 -0.22
C LYS A 125 16.50 6.59 0.53
N PRO A 126 16.17 5.30 0.71
CA PRO A 126 15.03 4.89 1.53
C PRO A 126 15.13 5.44 2.96
N LYS A 127 13.98 5.83 3.53
CA LYS A 127 13.88 6.32 4.90
C LYS A 127 13.78 5.17 5.90
N ASN A 128 14.35 5.35 7.07
CA ASN A 128 14.39 4.34 8.14
C ASN A 128 13.04 4.15 8.87
N GLY A 129 11.97 4.88 8.50
CA GLY A 129 10.69 4.85 9.19
C GLY A 129 10.05 3.45 9.24
N ALA A 130 10.11 2.69 8.15
CA ALA A 130 9.59 1.33 8.11
C ALA A 130 10.35 0.40 9.06
N VAL A 131 11.68 0.52 9.10
CA VAL A 131 12.56 -0.28 9.98
C VAL A 131 12.29 0.06 11.45
N LEU A 132 12.18 1.35 11.78
CA LEU A 132 11.85 1.79 13.15
C LEU A 132 10.51 1.21 13.62
N ILE A 133 9.47 1.29 12.78
CA ILE A 133 8.13 0.76 13.11
C ILE A 133 8.18 -0.76 13.26
N ALA A 134 8.90 -1.46 12.37
CA ALA A 134 9.09 -2.91 12.43
C ALA A 134 9.74 -3.35 13.75
N ALA A 135 10.86 -2.73 14.11
CA ALA A 135 11.59 -3.00 15.33
C ALA A 135 10.73 -2.73 16.58
N THR A 136 10.03 -1.56 16.61
CA THR A 136 9.16 -1.19 17.72
C THR A 136 7.97 -2.15 17.89
N ALA A 137 7.41 -2.63 16.78
CA ALA A 137 6.25 -3.54 16.79
C ALA A 137 6.65 -5.01 16.93
N GLY A 138 7.93 -5.38 16.78
CA GLY A 138 8.38 -6.78 16.71
C GLY A 138 7.75 -7.53 15.51
N LYS A 139 7.62 -6.85 14.34
CA LYS A 139 6.96 -7.42 13.16
C LYS A 139 7.90 -7.46 11.96
N PRO A 140 7.78 -8.49 11.09
CA PRO A 140 8.64 -8.63 9.92
C PRO A 140 8.34 -7.58 8.86
N ILE A 141 9.35 -7.29 8.03
CA ILE A 141 9.24 -6.51 6.80
C ILE A 141 9.19 -7.47 5.62
N ILE A 142 8.23 -7.25 4.74
CA ILE A 142 8.05 -7.98 3.48
C ILE A 142 8.39 -7.01 2.33
N PRO A 143 9.54 -7.14 1.70
CA PRO A 143 9.88 -6.33 0.53
C PRO A 143 9.04 -6.76 -0.67
N ILE A 144 8.58 -5.80 -1.47
CA ILE A 144 7.89 -6.05 -2.75
C ILE A 144 8.56 -5.24 -3.86
N GLY A 145 8.94 -5.91 -4.95
CA GLY A 145 9.42 -5.28 -6.16
C GLY A 145 8.30 -5.08 -7.18
N ILE A 146 8.05 -3.86 -7.61
CA ILE A 146 7.16 -3.56 -8.73
C ILE A 146 8.02 -3.24 -9.93
N GLN A 147 7.82 -3.98 -11.01
CA GLN A 147 8.55 -3.81 -12.27
C GLN A 147 7.57 -3.66 -13.44
N GLY A 148 7.99 -2.95 -14.47
CA GLY A 148 7.21 -2.72 -15.68
C GLY A 148 6.70 -1.30 -15.80
N SER A 149 5.90 -1.08 -16.83
CA SER A 149 5.33 0.22 -17.15
C SER A 149 3.83 0.23 -16.84
N PHE A 150 3.35 1.26 -16.17
CA PHE A 150 1.90 1.50 -15.99
C PHE A 150 1.25 2.13 -17.24
N LYS A 151 1.80 1.90 -18.42
CA LYS A 151 1.10 2.18 -19.67
C LYS A 151 0.00 1.14 -19.88
N PRO A 152 -1.17 1.51 -20.39
CA PRO A 152 -2.23 0.54 -20.70
C PRO A 152 -1.72 -0.60 -21.57
N PHE A 153 -2.21 -1.81 -21.31
CA PHE A 153 -1.87 -3.06 -22.01
C PHE A 153 -0.40 -3.50 -21.91
N THR A 154 0.38 -2.91 -21.02
CA THR A 154 1.72 -3.39 -20.68
C THR A 154 1.67 -4.27 -19.42
N LYS A 155 2.61 -5.23 -19.34
CA LYS A 155 2.68 -6.15 -18.21
C LYS A 155 3.37 -5.50 -17.02
N VAL A 156 2.76 -5.59 -15.83
CA VAL A 156 3.36 -5.21 -14.56
C VAL A 156 3.72 -6.48 -13.77
N ILE A 157 4.92 -6.53 -13.24
CA ILE A 157 5.39 -7.65 -12.39
C ILE A 157 5.46 -7.16 -10.95
N VAL A 158 4.91 -7.95 -10.03
CA VAL A 158 4.94 -7.73 -8.58
C VAL A 158 5.60 -8.95 -7.94
N ASN A 159 6.81 -8.74 -7.42
CA ASN A 159 7.63 -9.78 -6.78
C ASN A 159 7.61 -9.60 -5.27
#